data_2596a6915258d1cb83775b87b42754c8
#
_entry.id   2596a6915258d1cb83775b87b42754c8
#
_cell.length_a   1.000
_cell.length_b   1.000
_cell.length_c   1.000
_cell.angle_alpha   90.00
_cell.angle_beta   90.00
_cell.angle_gamma   90.00
#
_symmetry.space_group_name_H-M   'P 1'
#
loop_
_entity.id
_entity.type
_entity.pdbx_description
1 polymer ?
#
loop_
_entity_poly.entity_id
_entity_poly.type
_entity_poly.pdbx_seq_one_letter_code
_entity_poly.pdbx_strand_id
1 'polypeptide(L)'
;MAADIRVVIADDHPIFRHGLQQVVEAQPDMQVLAAVGDGAAALDVIRRSSPDVAVLDVRMPGLGGFDVAKQVGDEGLRTRLMFLTMHAEPVMFDRAMAMGVKGYVLKDAALSEIVQAVRTIALGRTYLSPALSEYLLERSFPSRRAAPVGAGPLAALSDRERYILRLIADSKTSKEIAETLGIHYRTVENLRAAISQKLGLQGSHALVKFAFEHKTEL
;
A
#
# COMPACT_ATOMS: atom_id res chain seq x y z
N MET A 1 11.18 9.60 33.14
CA MET A 1 10.75 8.45 32.30
C MET A 1 10.14 9.04 31.03
N ALA A 2 10.53 8.58 29.86
CA ALA A 2 9.83 8.99 28.63
C ALA A 2 8.37 8.53 28.76
N ALA A 3 7.40 9.35 28.31
CA ALA A 3 6.00 8.97 28.30
C ALA A 3 5.83 7.81 27.30
N ASP A 4 5.07 6.79 27.69
CA ASP A 4 4.76 5.66 26.80
C ASP A 4 4.00 6.14 25.57
N ILE A 5 4.37 5.63 24.41
CA ILE A 5 3.68 5.89 23.14
C ILE A 5 2.33 5.17 23.19
N ARG A 6 1.25 5.93 23.14
CA ARG A 6 -0.12 5.42 23.23
C ARG A 6 -0.64 5.07 21.83
N VAL A 7 -0.98 3.80 21.63
CA VAL A 7 -1.30 3.25 20.30
C VAL A 7 -2.73 2.71 20.27
N VAL A 8 -3.45 2.98 19.18
CA VAL A 8 -4.70 2.29 18.82
C VAL A 8 -4.45 1.47 17.57
N ILE A 9 -4.95 0.24 17.53
CA ILE A 9 -4.83 -0.68 16.40
C ILE A 9 -6.24 -0.99 15.89
N ALA A 10 -6.47 -0.84 14.58
CA ALA A 10 -7.71 -1.21 13.93
C ALA A 10 -7.45 -2.07 12.69
N ASP A 11 -7.97 -3.28 12.71
CA ASP A 11 -7.82 -4.26 11.62
C ASP A 11 -8.97 -5.27 11.71
N ASP A 12 -9.62 -5.59 10.61
CA ASP A 12 -10.76 -6.52 10.60
C ASP A 12 -10.34 -8.01 10.65
N HIS A 13 -9.04 -8.31 10.52
CA HIS A 13 -8.49 -9.67 10.63
C HIS A 13 -8.07 -9.99 12.08
N PRO A 14 -8.82 -10.79 12.84
CA PRO A 14 -8.57 -10.96 14.28
C PRO A 14 -7.18 -11.49 14.64
N ILE A 15 -6.68 -12.48 13.88
CA ILE A 15 -5.37 -13.09 14.14
C ILE A 15 -4.25 -12.08 13.89
N PHE A 16 -4.32 -11.33 12.79
CA PHE A 16 -3.32 -10.31 12.46
C PHE A 16 -3.33 -9.18 13.48
N ARG A 17 -4.50 -8.66 13.83
CA ARG A 17 -4.70 -7.65 14.87
C ARG A 17 -4.10 -8.08 16.22
N HIS A 18 -4.37 -9.31 16.63
CA HIS A 18 -3.80 -9.86 17.87
C HIS A 18 -2.27 -9.95 17.79
N GLY A 19 -1.71 -10.40 16.67
CA GLY A 19 -0.26 -10.44 16.45
C GLY A 19 0.39 -9.07 16.57
N LEU A 20 -0.20 -8.04 15.94
CA LEU A 20 0.29 -6.65 16.06
C LEU A 20 0.22 -6.15 17.51
N GLN A 21 -0.89 -6.41 18.20
CA GLN A 21 -1.05 -6.04 19.60
C GLN A 21 0.06 -6.63 20.46
N GLN A 22 0.33 -7.93 20.35
CA GLN A 22 1.38 -8.61 21.12
C GLN A 22 2.77 -8.03 20.84
N VAL A 23 3.07 -7.73 19.57
CA VAL A 23 4.38 -7.16 19.20
C VAL A 23 4.56 -5.74 19.77
N VAL A 24 3.50 -4.93 19.78
CA VAL A 24 3.54 -3.56 20.33
C VAL A 24 3.58 -3.59 21.87
N GLU A 25 2.75 -4.40 22.52
CA GLU A 25 2.71 -4.52 24.00
C GLU A 25 3.99 -5.14 24.60
N ALA A 26 4.75 -5.89 23.79
CA ALA A 26 6.07 -6.38 24.23
C ALA A 26 7.13 -5.26 24.38
N GLN A 27 6.83 -4.03 23.91
CA GLN A 27 7.77 -2.91 24.00
C GLN A 27 7.54 -2.12 25.30
N PRO A 28 8.61 -1.86 26.08
CA PRO A 28 8.48 -1.18 27.38
C PRO A 28 8.14 0.32 27.27
N ASP A 29 8.20 0.88 26.06
CA ASP A 29 7.95 2.29 25.74
C ASP A 29 6.63 2.49 24.97
N MET A 30 5.76 1.46 24.89
CA MET A 30 4.49 1.52 24.16
C MET A 30 3.34 0.96 25.00
N GLN A 31 2.15 1.53 24.78
CA GLN A 31 0.89 1.06 25.37
C GLN A 31 -0.20 0.96 24.32
N VAL A 32 -0.79 -0.22 24.13
CA VAL A 32 -1.98 -0.37 23.30
C VAL A 32 -3.21 0.00 24.11
N LEU A 33 -3.90 1.09 23.71
CA LEU A 33 -5.11 1.57 24.36
C LEU A 33 -6.33 0.74 23.95
N ALA A 34 -6.36 0.31 22.70
CA ALA A 34 -7.39 -0.58 22.16
C ALA A 34 -6.92 -1.25 20.87
N ALA A 35 -7.41 -2.48 20.64
CA ALA A 35 -7.29 -3.21 19.39
C ALA A 35 -8.70 -3.61 18.91
N VAL A 36 -9.20 -2.93 17.89
CA VAL A 36 -10.59 -3.01 17.42
C VAL A 36 -10.70 -3.56 16.00
N GLY A 37 -11.88 -4.06 15.62
CA GLY A 37 -12.11 -4.74 14.35
C GLY A 37 -12.69 -3.86 13.24
N ASP A 38 -12.98 -2.60 13.50
CA ASP A 38 -13.60 -1.70 12.54
C ASP A 38 -13.23 -0.23 12.78
N GLY A 39 -13.45 0.59 11.75
CA GLY A 39 -13.07 2.00 11.79
C GLY A 39 -13.94 2.87 12.68
N ALA A 40 -15.21 2.51 12.90
CA ALA A 40 -16.10 3.29 13.77
C ALA A 40 -15.65 3.17 15.22
N ALA A 41 -15.36 1.95 15.67
CA ALA A 41 -14.79 1.70 17.00
C ALA A 41 -13.43 2.38 17.17
N ALA A 42 -12.57 2.34 16.12
CA ALA A 42 -11.28 3.02 16.14
C ALA A 42 -11.44 4.54 16.34
N LEU A 43 -12.30 5.18 15.57
CA LEU A 43 -12.54 6.61 15.63
C LEU A 43 -13.08 7.03 17.00
N ASP A 44 -13.98 6.25 17.56
CA ASP A 44 -14.56 6.48 18.89
C ASP A 44 -13.46 6.42 19.99
N VAL A 45 -12.57 5.45 19.93
CA VAL A 45 -11.42 5.38 20.82
C VAL A 45 -10.47 6.56 20.61
N ILE A 46 -10.16 6.93 19.37
CA ILE A 46 -9.28 8.07 19.03
C ILE A 46 -9.82 9.36 19.64
N ARG A 47 -11.13 9.63 19.50
CA ARG A 47 -11.80 10.82 20.07
C ARG A 47 -11.67 10.87 21.60
N ARG A 48 -11.92 9.73 22.27
CA ARG A 48 -11.95 9.68 23.75
C ARG A 48 -10.58 9.68 24.39
N SER A 49 -9.61 9.01 23.78
CA SER A 49 -8.30 8.76 24.41
C SER A 49 -7.16 9.59 23.85
N SER A 50 -7.32 10.21 22.66
CA SER A 50 -6.30 11.00 21.98
C SER A 50 -4.94 10.25 21.93
N PRO A 51 -4.86 9.09 21.27
CA PRO A 51 -3.61 8.33 21.18
C PRO A 51 -2.56 9.10 20.38
N ASP A 52 -1.27 8.76 20.58
CA ASP A 52 -0.18 9.35 19.83
C ASP A 52 -0.16 8.84 18.38
N VAL A 53 -0.44 7.53 18.20
CA VAL A 53 -0.46 6.87 16.90
C VAL A 53 -1.71 5.97 16.78
N ALA A 54 -2.40 6.04 15.65
CA ALA A 54 -3.42 5.07 15.27
C ALA A 54 -2.95 4.28 14.05
N VAL A 55 -2.89 2.97 14.21
CA VAL A 55 -2.56 1.98 13.17
C VAL A 55 -3.87 1.47 12.59
N LEU A 56 -4.12 1.74 11.33
CA LEU A 56 -5.41 1.50 10.68
C LEU A 56 -5.24 0.63 9.44
N ASP A 57 -5.98 -0.47 9.37
CA ASP A 57 -6.15 -1.14 8.08
C ASP A 57 -6.89 -0.21 7.11
N VAL A 58 -6.43 -0.16 5.88
CA VAL A 58 -7.06 0.62 4.80
C VAL A 58 -8.47 0.11 4.52
N ARG A 59 -8.67 -1.23 4.57
CA ARG A 59 -9.96 -1.86 4.24
C ARG A 59 -10.56 -2.54 5.46
N MET A 60 -11.60 -1.92 6.02
CA MET A 60 -12.40 -2.48 7.11
C MET A 60 -13.89 -2.37 6.76
N PRO A 61 -14.75 -3.23 7.32
CA PRO A 61 -16.20 -3.12 7.17
C PRO A 61 -16.73 -1.78 7.69
N GLY A 62 -17.69 -1.20 6.99
CA GLY A 62 -18.28 0.09 7.34
C GLY A 62 -17.30 1.24 7.06
N LEU A 63 -16.66 1.79 8.10
CA LEU A 63 -15.65 2.85 7.96
C LEU A 63 -14.27 2.25 7.71
N GLY A 64 -13.69 2.48 6.54
CA GLY A 64 -12.31 2.13 6.22
C GLY A 64 -11.29 3.12 6.80
N GLY A 65 -10.00 2.78 6.71
CA GLY A 65 -8.92 3.65 7.20
C GLY A 65 -8.96 5.06 6.61
N PHE A 66 -9.33 5.22 5.33
CA PHE A 66 -9.46 6.53 4.69
C PHE A 66 -10.62 7.37 5.27
N ASP A 67 -11.73 6.72 5.65
CA ASP A 67 -12.86 7.42 6.23
C ASP A 67 -12.52 7.90 7.65
N VAL A 68 -11.82 7.06 8.42
CA VAL A 68 -11.27 7.44 9.72
C VAL A 68 -10.29 8.59 9.59
N ALA A 69 -9.35 8.53 8.64
CA ALA A 69 -8.36 9.58 8.41
C ALA A 69 -9.01 10.92 8.04
N LYS A 70 -10.05 10.87 7.20
CA LYS A 70 -10.83 12.07 6.86
C LYS A 70 -11.45 12.69 8.11
N GLN A 71 -12.12 11.91 8.96
CA GLN A 71 -12.77 12.42 10.17
C GLN A 71 -11.76 12.94 11.20
N VAL A 72 -10.63 12.26 11.37
CA VAL A 72 -9.52 12.73 12.22
C VAL A 72 -9.02 14.10 11.76
N GLY A 73 -8.88 14.29 10.43
CA GLY A 73 -8.48 15.59 9.84
C GLY A 73 -9.55 16.66 9.98
N ASP A 74 -10.80 16.35 9.64
CA ASP A 74 -11.94 17.29 9.72
C ASP A 74 -12.17 17.79 11.16
N GLU A 75 -11.95 16.94 12.16
CA GLU A 75 -12.09 17.24 13.57
C GLU A 75 -10.83 17.85 14.22
N GLY A 76 -9.74 17.98 13.46
CA GLY A 76 -8.47 18.52 13.95
C GLY A 76 -7.81 17.71 15.06
N LEU A 77 -8.03 16.40 15.11
CA LEU A 77 -7.47 15.52 16.13
C LEU A 77 -5.95 15.36 15.93
N ARG A 78 -5.19 15.35 17.02
CA ARG A 78 -3.72 15.34 16.98
C ARG A 78 -3.10 13.97 16.74
N THR A 79 -3.91 12.91 16.73
CA THR A 79 -3.47 11.54 16.52
C THR A 79 -2.80 11.39 15.15
N ARG A 80 -1.61 10.84 15.14
CA ARG A 80 -0.88 10.54 13.89
C ARG A 80 -1.36 9.21 13.34
N LEU A 81 -1.61 9.15 12.05
CA LEU A 81 -2.17 7.99 11.39
C LEU A 81 -1.10 7.19 10.65
N MET A 82 -1.18 5.88 10.76
CA MET A 82 -0.43 4.91 9.98
C MET A 82 -1.40 3.95 9.31
N PHE A 83 -1.24 3.74 8.01
CA PHE A 83 -2.03 2.76 7.27
C PHE A 83 -1.29 1.43 7.13
N LEU A 84 -2.07 0.35 7.27
CA LEU A 84 -1.69 -1.00 6.88
C LEU A 84 -2.44 -1.38 5.61
N THR A 85 -1.73 -1.96 4.65
CA THR A 85 -2.32 -2.35 3.37
C THR A 85 -1.75 -3.67 2.87
N MET A 86 -2.56 -4.45 2.17
CA MET A 86 -2.10 -5.68 1.49
C MET A 86 -1.31 -5.37 0.22
N HIS A 87 -1.50 -4.19 -0.38
CA HIS A 87 -0.94 -3.88 -1.70
C HIS A 87 -0.40 -2.46 -1.76
N ALA A 88 0.74 -2.30 -2.44
CA ALA A 88 1.33 -1.00 -2.76
C ALA A 88 0.61 -0.40 -3.99
N GLU A 89 -0.59 0.15 -3.79
CA GLU A 89 -1.31 0.84 -4.86
C GLU A 89 -0.94 2.33 -4.87
N PRO A 90 -0.39 2.86 -6.00
CA PRO A 90 0.05 4.26 -6.11
C PRO A 90 -1.02 5.28 -5.72
N VAL A 91 -2.21 5.09 -6.25
CA VAL A 91 -3.33 6.02 -6.04
C VAL A 91 -3.73 6.07 -4.55
N MET A 92 -3.71 4.92 -3.87
CA MET A 92 -4.01 4.84 -2.44
C MET A 92 -2.90 5.49 -1.61
N PHE A 93 -1.65 5.28 -1.99
CA PHE A 93 -0.50 5.92 -1.34
C PHE A 93 -0.56 7.45 -1.47
N ASP A 94 -0.75 7.98 -2.69
CA ASP A 94 -0.84 9.42 -2.93
C ASP A 94 -1.99 10.04 -2.14
N ARG A 95 -3.14 9.37 -2.12
CA ARG A 95 -4.30 9.79 -1.34
C ARG A 95 -3.98 9.83 0.16
N ALA A 96 -3.31 8.81 0.69
CA ALA A 96 -2.91 8.77 2.10
C ALA A 96 -1.98 9.93 2.46
N MET A 97 -0.97 10.18 1.61
CA MET A 97 -0.04 11.29 1.83
C MET A 97 -0.71 12.65 1.76
N ALA A 98 -1.62 12.86 0.81
CA ALA A 98 -2.42 14.09 0.69
C ALA A 98 -3.30 14.35 1.93
N MET A 99 -3.73 13.29 2.64
CA MET A 99 -4.50 13.38 3.88
C MET A 99 -3.62 13.54 5.14
N GLY A 100 -2.29 13.64 4.98
CA GLY A 100 -1.36 13.83 6.09
C GLY A 100 -1.06 12.57 6.90
N VAL A 101 -1.38 11.38 6.38
CA VAL A 101 -1.00 10.10 6.99
C VAL A 101 0.51 10.02 7.12
N LYS A 102 1.02 9.60 8.28
CA LYS A 102 2.45 9.60 8.61
C LYS A 102 3.11 8.25 8.45
N GLY A 103 2.34 7.18 8.30
CA GLY A 103 2.86 5.84 8.09
C GLY A 103 2.12 5.10 6.99
N TYR A 104 2.86 4.37 6.16
CA TYR A 104 2.28 3.49 5.16
C TYR A 104 3.10 2.20 5.11
N VAL A 105 2.52 1.08 5.58
CA VAL A 105 3.21 -0.18 5.78
C VAL A 105 2.45 -1.31 5.12
N LEU A 106 3.18 -2.22 4.47
CA LEU A 106 2.59 -3.43 3.91
C LEU A 106 2.30 -4.45 5.01
N LYS A 107 1.15 -5.11 4.99
CA LYS A 107 0.76 -6.10 6.00
C LYS A 107 1.74 -7.27 6.09
N ASP A 108 2.34 -7.68 4.98
CA ASP A 108 3.32 -8.77 4.94
C ASP A 108 4.59 -8.46 5.76
N ALA A 109 4.95 -7.19 5.85
CA ALA A 109 6.12 -6.73 6.62
C ALA A 109 5.73 -6.14 8.00
N ALA A 110 4.43 -5.92 8.26
CA ALA A 110 3.98 -5.13 9.41
C ALA A 110 4.47 -5.68 10.76
N LEU A 111 4.46 -7.00 10.99
CA LEU A 111 4.91 -7.59 12.26
C LEU A 111 6.39 -7.30 12.55
N SER A 112 7.24 -7.19 11.53
CA SER A 112 8.65 -6.85 11.68
C SER A 112 8.91 -5.35 11.73
N GLU A 113 8.05 -4.53 11.15
CA GLU A 113 8.24 -3.09 10.98
C GLU A 113 7.46 -2.23 11.98
N ILE A 114 6.38 -2.75 12.58
CA ILE A 114 5.42 -1.98 13.37
C ILE A 114 6.07 -1.16 14.49
N VAL A 115 6.99 -1.74 15.21
CA VAL A 115 7.66 -1.10 16.37
C VAL A 115 8.45 0.12 15.91
N GLN A 116 9.27 -0.04 14.87
CA GLN A 116 10.06 1.05 14.31
C GLN A 116 9.16 2.12 13.67
N ALA A 117 8.11 1.71 12.97
CA ALA A 117 7.14 2.61 12.35
C ALA A 117 6.46 3.48 13.41
N VAL A 118 5.91 2.87 14.47
CA VAL A 118 5.24 3.59 15.57
C VAL A 118 6.18 4.59 16.24
N ARG A 119 7.42 4.19 16.58
CA ARG A 119 8.41 5.11 17.16
C ARG A 119 8.72 6.30 16.27
N THR A 120 8.92 6.03 14.98
CA THR A 120 9.21 7.07 13.98
C THR A 120 8.06 8.07 13.85
N ILE A 121 6.83 7.55 13.79
CA ILE A 121 5.62 8.36 13.65
C ILE A 121 5.32 9.15 14.92
N ALA A 122 5.53 8.56 16.10
CA ALA A 122 5.37 9.25 17.38
C ALA A 122 6.28 10.47 17.51
N LEU A 123 7.46 10.44 16.85
CA LEU A 123 8.35 11.61 16.74
C LEU A 123 7.92 12.64 15.68
N GLY A 124 6.75 12.45 15.03
CA GLY A 124 6.26 13.33 13.96
C GLY A 124 6.89 13.10 12.59
N ARG A 125 7.75 12.10 12.47
CA ARG A 125 8.41 11.74 11.20
C ARG A 125 7.52 10.82 10.37
N THR A 126 7.79 10.73 9.08
CA THR A 126 7.08 9.80 8.18
C THR A 126 7.84 8.47 8.12
N TYR A 127 7.09 7.36 8.17
CA TYR A 127 7.59 6.02 7.97
C TYR A 127 6.94 5.37 6.75
N LEU A 128 7.76 4.86 5.86
CA LEU A 128 7.31 4.09 4.68
C LEU A 128 7.99 2.74 4.71
N SER A 129 7.22 1.69 4.48
CA SER A 129 7.80 0.34 4.35
C SER A 129 8.89 0.35 3.28
N PRO A 130 10.08 -0.28 3.52
CA PRO A 130 11.15 -0.35 2.54
C PRO A 130 10.69 -0.85 1.16
N ALA A 131 9.79 -1.81 1.12
CA ALA A 131 9.21 -2.31 -0.11
C ALA A 131 8.40 -1.25 -0.89
N LEU A 132 7.85 -0.25 -0.19
CA LEU A 132 7.21 0.92 -0.80
C LEU A 132 8.21 1.97 -1.24
N SER A 133 9.34 2.10 -0.53
CA SER A 133 10.40 3.05 -0.87
C SER A 133 11.02 2.73 -2.22
N GLU A 134 11.24 1.46 -2.53
CA GLU A 134 11.71 1.00 -3.83
C GLU A 134 10.75 1.39 -4.96
N TYR A 135 9.46 1.16 -4.73
CA TYR A 135 8.39 1.57 -5.63
C TYR A 135 8.33 3.10 -5.85
N LEU A 136 8.52 3.89 -4.77
CA LEU A 136 8.51 5.35 -4.84
C LEU A 136 9.76 5.91 -5.51
N LEU A 137 10.91 5.27 -5.32
CA LEU A 137 12.15 5.62 -6.01
C LEU A 137 12.01 5.40 -7.51
N GLU A 138 11.40 4.30 -7.95
CA GLU A 138 11.11 4.06 -9.36
C GLU A 138 10.19 5.14 -9.97
N ARG A 139 9.31 5.73 -9.16
CA ARG A 139 8.39 6.78 -9.58
C ARG A 139 8.97 8.20 -9.46
N SER A 140 9.72 8.49 -8.40
CA SER A 140 10.34 9.81 -8.14
C SER A 140 11.56 10.05 -9.02
N PHE A 141 12.21 8.99 -9.42
CA PHE A 141 13.16 8.92 -10.51
C PHE A 141 12.53 8.05 -11.60
N PRO A 142 11.55 8.55 -12.38
CA PRO A 142 11.30 7.94 -13.66
C PRO A 142 12.69 7.91 -14.28
N SER A 143 13.23 6.70 -14.45
CA SER A 143 14.54 6.53 -15.03
C SER A 143 14.59 7.52 -16.17
N ARG A 144 15.47 8.50 -16.11
CA ARG A 144 15.80 9.37 -17.23
C ARG A 144 16.60 8.52 -18.24
N ARG A 145 16.08 7.38 -18.56
CA ARG A 145 16.08 6.90 -19.90
C ARG A 145 15.03 7.77 -20.60
N ALA A 146 15.46 9.00 -20.93
CA ALA A 146 14.90 9.64 -22.10
C ALA A 146 14.79 8.52 -23.11
N ALA A 147 13.56 8.15 -23.48
CA ALA A 147 13.36 7.22 -24.56
C ALA A 147 14.25 7.74 -25.69
N PRO A 148 15.22 6.98 -26.18
CA PRO A 148 16.00 7.43 -27.32
C PRO A 148 14.97 7.76 -28.38
N VAL A 149 15.13 8.93 -29.00
CA VAL A 149 14.27 9.34 -30.12
C VAL A 149 14.36 8.20 -31.12
N GLY A 150 13.26 7.39 -31.27
CA GLY A 150 13.24 6.13 -32.02
C GLY A 150 13.01 4.85 -31.22
N ALA A 151 12.86 4.91 -29.91
CA ALA A 151 12.52 3.73 -29.09
C ALA A 151 11.06 3.31 -29.37
N GLY A 152 10.86 2.03 -29.72
CA GLY A 152 9.55 1.44 -30.00
C GLY A 152 8.56 1.54 -28.83
N PRO A 153 7.31 1.13 -29.04
CA PRO A 153 6.21 1.27 -28.05
C PRO A 153 6.51 0.63 -26.69
N LEU A 154 7.41 -0.34 -26.61
CA LEU A 154 7.85 -0.98 -25.38
C LEU A 154 8.68 -0.07 -24.46
N ALA A 155 9.22 1.04 -24.97
CA ALA A 155 10.02 1.95 -24.15
C ALA A 155 9.20 2.70 -23.08
N ALA A 156 7.89 2.78 -23.25
CA ALA A 156 6.96 3.39 -22.29
C ALA A 156 6.67 2.48 -21.08
N LEU A 157 7.06 1.20 -21.14
CA LEU A 157 6.79 0.21 -20.11
C LEU A 157 7.96 0.08 -19.14
N SER A 158 7.65 -0.03 -17.84
CA SER A 158 8.61 -0.45 -16.80
C SER A 158 9.03 -1.91 -17.00
N ASP A 159 10.15 -2.33 -16.39
CA ASP A 159 10.63 -3.71 -16.47
C ASP A 159 9.59 -4.71 -15.95
N ARG A 160 8.83 -4.35 -14.91
CA ARG A 160 7.73 -5.17 -14.37
C ARG A 160 6.56 -5.29 -15.36
N GLU A 161 6.20 -4.21 -16.04
CA GLU A 161 5.14 -4.21 -17.05
C GLU A 161 5.55 -5.02 -18.28
N ARG A 162 6.83 -4.94 -18.68
CA ARG A 162 7.39 -5.80 -19.72
C ARG A 162 7.37 -7.27 -19.31
N TYR A 163 7.71 -7.57 -18.05
CA TYR A 163 7.64 -8.95 -17.54
C TYR A 163 6.22 -9.51 -17.58
N ILE A 164 5.22 -8.72 -17.16
CA ILE A 164 3.80 -9.12 -17.27
C ILE A 164 3.40 -9.31 -18.74
N LEU A 165 3.82 -8.41 -19.63
CA LEU A 165 3.56 -8.52 -21.05
C LEU A 165 4.20 -9.77 -21.66
N ARG A 166 5.39 -10.17 -21.20
CA ARG A 166 6.04 -11.43 -21.57
C ARG A 166 5.23 -12.65 -21.13
N LEU A 167 4.73 -12.66 -19.90
CA LEU A 167 3.85 -13.74 -19.41
C LEU A 167 2.54 -13.84 -20.25
N ILE A 168 1.99 -12.71 -20.69
CA ILE A 168 0.84 -12.66 -21.60
C ILE A 168 1.23 -13.23 -22.98
N ALA A 169 2.41 -12.88 -23.50
CA ALA A 169 2.95 -13.43 -24.75
C ALA A 169 3.21 -14.94 -24.66
N ASP A 170 3.43 -15.48 -23.45
CA ASP A 170 3.51 -16.91 -23.18
C ASP A 170 2.14 -17.57 -22.93
N SER A 171 1.06 -16.90 -23.36
CA SER A 171 -0.33 -17.37 -23.23
C SER A 171 -0.83 -17.60 -21.81
N LYS A 172 -0.19 -17.03 -20.79
CA LYS A 172 -0.64 -17.17 -19.42
C LYS A 172 -1.89 -16.33 -19.16
N THR A 173 -2.87 -16.94 -18.51
CA THR A 173 -4.08 -16.29 -18.03
C THR A 173 -3.77 -15.36 -16.85
N SER A 174 -4.66 -14.41 -16.56
CA SER A 174 -4.49 -13.54 -15.39
C SER A 174 -4.43 -14.30 -14.06
N LYS A 175 -5.03 -15.48 -13.96
CA LYS A 175 -4.94 -16.35 -12.78
C LYS A 175 -3.54 -16.95 -12.65
N GLU A 176 -3.00 -17.51 -13.73
CA GLU A 176 -1.64 -18.10 -13.74
C GLU A 176 -0.55 -17.05 -13.53
N ILE A 177 -0.75 -15.83 -14.05
CA ILE A 177 0.14 -14.69 -13.79
C ILE A 177 0.08 -14.31 -12.30
N ALA A 178 -1.11 -14.27 -11.72
CA ALA A 178 -1.31 -13.98 -10.31
C ALA A 178 -0.60 -15.00 -9.40
N GLU A 179 -0.72 -16.29 -9.71
CA GLU A 179 0.01 -17.37 -9.02
C GLU A 179 1.53 -17.24 -9.19
N THR A 180 2.00 -16.95 -10.41
CA THR A 180 3.43 -16.76 -10.68
C THR A 180 4.03 -15.59 -9.91
N LEU A 181 3.27 -14.50 -9.72
CA LEU A 181 3.70 -13.27 -9.05
C LEU A 181 3.35 -13.22 -7.56
N GLY A 182 2.63 -14.21 -7.03
CA GLY A 182 2.16 -14.22 -5.63
C GLY A 182 1.19 -13.07 -5.30
N ILE A 183 0.40 -12.61 -6.27
CA ILE A 183 -0.54 -11.48 -6.12
C ILE A 183 -1.99 -11.89 -6.42
N HIS A 184 -2.95 -11.07 -6.01
CA HIS A 184 -4.36 -11.35 -6.30
C HIS A 184 -4.66 -11.15 -7.80
N TYR A 185 -5.53 -11.99 -8.36
CA TYR A 185 -5.89 -11.98 -9.78
C TYR A 185 -6.43 -10.60 -10.26
N ARG A 186 -7.20 -9.89 -9.42
CA ARG A 186 -7.66 -8.52 -9.72
C ARG A 186 -6.54 -7.51 -9.90
N THR A 187 -5.42 -7.70 -9.19
CA THR A 187 -4.24 -6.85 -9.36
C THR A 187 -3.63 -7.03 -10.74
N VAL A 188 -3.61 -8.28 -11.24
CA VAL A 188 -3.15 -8.56 -12.63
C VAL A 188 -4.07 -7.91 -13.66
N GLU A 189 -5.40 -7.98 -13.46
CA GLU A 189 -6.36 -7.32 -14.36
C GLU A 189 -6.15 -5.79 -14.40
N ASN A 190 -5.92 -5.16 -13.24
CA ASN A 190 -5.61 -3.73 -13.16
C ASN A 190 -4.29 -3.40 -13.87
N LEU A 191 -3.25 -4.23 -13.71
CA LEU A 191 -1.97 -4.05 -14.39
C LEU A 191 -2.11 -4.21 -15.91
N ARG A 192 -2.89 -5.18 -16.38
CA ARG A 192 -3.21 -5.35 -17.82
C ARG A 192 -3.91 -4.12 -18.39
N ALA A 193 -4.88 -3.57 -17.66
CA ALA A 193 -5.58 -2.35 -18.06
C ALA A 193 -4.63 -1.15 -18.13
N ALA A 194 -3.75 -0.98 -17.14
CA ALA A 194 -2.75 0.09 -17.11
C ALA A 194 -1.75 -0.03 -18.26
N ILE A 195 -1.27 -1.24 -18.56
CA ILE A 195 -0.37 -1.50 -19.72
C ILE A 195 -1.09 -1.16 -21.04
N SER A 196 -2.35 -1.60 -21.19
CA SER A 196 -3.17 -1.27 -22.39
C SER A 196 -3.31 0.24 -22.58
N GLN A 197 -3.58 0.97 -21.50
CA GLN A 197 -3.71 2.42 -21.53
C GLN A 197 -2.38 3.11 -21.91
N LYS A 198 -1.25 2.68 -21.34
CA LYS A 198 0.08 3.23 -21.67
C LYS A 198 0.46 2.99 -23.13
N LEU A 199 0.06 1.84 -23.69
CA LEU A 199 0.32 1.48 -25.08
C LEU A 199 -0.73 2.03 -26.06
N GLY A 200 -1.77 2.73 -25.58
CA GLY A 200 -2.86 3.26 -26.40
C GLY A 200 -3.73 2.18 -27.05
N LEU A 201 -3.77 0.96 -26.48
CA LEU A 201 -4.49 -0.17 -27.03
C LEU A 201 -5.97 -0.14 -26.63
N GLN A 202 -6.85 -0.41 -27.59
CA GLN A 202 -8.31 -0.47 -27.38
C GLN A 202 -8.87 -1.83 -27.80
N GLY A 203 -9.75 -2.38 -26.96
CA GLY A 203 -10.43 -3.66 -27.20
C GLY A 203 -9.89 -4.82 -26.35
N SER A 204 -10.76 -5.80 -26.12
CA SER A 204 -10.54 -6.90 -25.16
C SER A 204 -9.35 -7.82 -25.48
N HIS A 205 -8.93 -7.90 -26.73
CA HIS A 205 -7.81 -8.76 -27.18
C HIS A 205 -6.59 -7.99 -27.66
N ALA A 206 -6.64 -6.66 -27.67
CA ALA A 206 -5.58 -5.82 -28.23
C ALA A 206 -4.24 -6.03 -27.49
N LEU A 207 -4.26 -6.14 -26.16
CA LEU A 207 -3.07 -6.37 -25.35
C LEU A 207 -2.43 -7.74 -25.62
N VAL A 208 -3.24 -8.78 -25.77
CA VAL A 208 -2.74 -10.14 -26.06
C VAL A 208 -2.09 -10.16 -27.43
N LYS A 209 -2.76 -9.59 -28.44
CA LYS A 209 -2.24 -9.46 -29.81
C LYS A 209 -0.89 -8.71 -29.81
N PHE A 210 -0.85 -7.56 -29.18
CA PHE A 210 0.37 -6.75 -29.06
C PHE A 210 1.51 -7.52 -28.40
N ALA A 211 1.23 -8.27 -27.30
CA ALA A 211 2.23 -9.07 -26.60
C ALA A 211 2.83 -10.15 -27.52
N PHE A 212 1.99 -10.81 -28.34
CA PHE A 212 2.47 -11.81 -29.29
C PHE A 212 3.32 -11.20 -30.41
N GLU A 213 2.90 -10.06 -30.96
CA GLU A 213 3.64 -9.37 -32.03
C GLU A 213 5.04 -8.90 -31.61
N HIS A 214 5.21 -8.55 -30.32
CA HIS A 214 6.48 -8.04 -29.78
C HIS A 214 7.22 -9.06 -28.89
N LYS A 215 6.86 -10.35 -28.95
CA LYS A 215 7.42 -11.38 -28.06
C LYS A 215 8.95 -11.46 -28.09
N THR A 216 9.55 -11.21 -29.24
CA THR A 216 11.02 -11.26 -29.41
C THR A 216 11.75 -10.01 -28.88
N GLU A 217 11.00 -8.94 -28.59
CA GLU A 217 11.54 -7.69 -28.08
C GLU A 217 11.33 -7.55 -26.55
N LEU A 218 10.52 -8.45 -25.95
CA LEU A 218 10.19 -8.52 -24.55
C LEU A 218 11.20 -9.38 -23.79
#